data_75374163e6b3234fecc7434b54b504ec
#
_entry.id   75374163e6b3234fecc7434b54b504ec
#
_cell.length_a   1.000
_cell.length_b   1.000
_cell.length_c   1.000
_cell.angle_alpha   90.00
_cell.angle_beta   90.00
_cell.angle_gamma   90.00
#
_symmetry.space_group_name_H-M   'P 1'
#
loop_
_entity.id
_entity.type
_entity.pdbx_description
1 polymer ?
#
loop_
_entity_poly.entity_id
_entity_poly.type
_entity_poly.pdbx_seq_one_letter_code
_entity_poly.pdbx_strand_id
1 'polypeptide(L)'
;WLSDQLVAYCENDLWGIADYECNVIMPAQWPSAPLVGSLEEDIWRVTDPGTNKWKWVHSDGETVLSLEPGETLFYEADNRYTLNDDKSTKLIDNTGKLIAEIDSNYSITWFEENQYFRFVNYGDGTWGYLSMDGETLSTFPETIYPYHDGYNELTNGWIRVIDEERIVGPLDDPVGQCGFASVNGDIVLSSEWDAAYDFTAN
;
A
#
# COMPACT_ATOMS: atom_id res chain seq x y z
N TRP A 1 20.81 -14.60 10.41
CA TRP A 1 20.39 -15.48 9.32
C TRP A 1 19.58 -14.64 8.35
N LEU A 2 19.86 -14.71 7.06
CA LEU A 2 19.13 -13.95 6.02
C LEU A 2 18.11 -14.86 5.30
N SER A 3 18.44 -16.13 5.15
CA SER A 3 17.57 -17.19 4.62
C SER A 3 18.12 -18.55 5.07
N ASP A 4 17.50 -19.63 4.62
CA ASP A 4 17.97 -21.00 4.88
C ASP A 4 19.33 -21.30 4.24
N GLN A 5 19.86 -20.44 3.39
CA GLN A 5 21.09 -20.63 2.65
C GLN A 5 22.11 -19.49 2.79
N LEU A 6 21.72 -18.33 3.35
CA LEU A 6 22.55 -17.13 3.36
C LEU A 6 22.71 -16.53 4.74
N VAL A 7 23.89 -15.98 4.99
CA VAL A 7 24.27 -15.34 6.24
C VAL A 7 24.87 -13.95 5.99
N ALA A 8 24.59 -13.01 6.88
CA ALA A 8 25.34 -11.77 6.93
C ALA A 8 26.68 -12.03 7.63
N TYR A 9 27.78 -11.55 7.07
CA TYR A 9 29.10 -11.58 7.69
C TYR A 9 29.65 -10.16 7.84
N CYS A 10 30.58 -9.98 8.77
CA CYS A 10 31.21 -8.69 9.02
C CYS A 10 32.73 -8.79 8.82
N GLU A 11 33.30 -7.89 8.06
CA GLU A 11 34.73 -7.76 7.85
C GLU A 11 35.13 -6.28 7.88
N ASN A 12 36.10 -5.91 8.71
CA ASN A 12 36.58 -4.53 8.89
C ASN A 12 35.44 -3.51 9.19
N ASP A 13 34.53 -3.88 10.09
CA ASP A 13 33.34 -3.09 10.48
C ASP A 13 32.33 -2.85 9.36
N LEU A 14 32.46 -3.54 8.23
CA LEU A 14 31.50 -3.54 7.14
C LEU A 14 30.82 -4.90 7.02
N TRP A 15 29.59 -4.89 6.52
CA TRP A 15 28.79 -6.08 6.37
C TRP A 15 28.64 -6.50 4.91
N GLY A 16 28.58 -7.81 4.70
CA GLY A 16 28.37 -8.47 3.43
C GLY A 16 27.46 -9.68 3.56
N ILE A 17 27.27 -10.42 2.48
CA ILE A 17 26.48 -11.65 2.44
C ILE A 17 27.33 -12.78 1.91
N ALA A 18 27.27 -13.94 2.58
CA ALA A 18 27.90 -15.19 2.18
C ALA A 18 26.90 -16.36 2.28
N ASP A 19 27.19 -17.45 1.58
CA ASP A 19 26.49 -18.72 1.77
C ASP A 19 27.04 -19.50 2.99
N TYR A 20 26.43 -20.63 3.31
CA TYR A 20 26.89 -21.50 4.41
C TYR A 20 28.21 -22.21 4.13
N GLU A 21 28.66 -22.25 2.88
CA GLU A 21 29.97 -22.76 2.48
C GLU A 21 31.06 -21.68 2.59
N CYS A 22 30.70 -20.49 3.08
CA CYS A 22 31.54 -19.29 3.19
C CYS A 22 31.97 -18.70 1.85
N ASN A 23 31.25 -18.99 0.75
CA ASN A 23 31.45 -18.27 -0.49
C ASN A 23 30.83 -16.88 -0.37
N VAL A 24 31.61 -15.86 -0.68
CA VAL A 24 31.14 -14.47 -0.65
C VAL A 24 30.18 -14.23 -1.83
N ILE A 25 28.93 -13.92 -1.53
CA ILE A 25 27.90 -13.53 -2.51
C ILE A 25 27.97 -12.02 -2.76
N MET A 26 28.00 -11.25 -1.67
CA MET A 26 28.22 -9.80 -1.73
C MET A 26 29.35 -9.41 -0.78
N PRO A 27 30.40 -8.72 -1.25
CA PRO A 27 31.51 -8.31 -0.40
C PRO A 27 31.08 -7.33 0.68
N ALA A 28 31.80 -7.30 1.79
CA ALA A 28 31.56 -6.41 2.91
C ALA A 28 31.72 -4.95 2.47
N GLN A 29 30.64 -4.20 2.48
CA GLN A 29 30.60 -2.81 1.99
C GLN A 29 29.56 -1.93 2.71
N TRP A 30 28.66 -2.51 3.51
CA TRP A 30 27.59 -1.77 4.18
C TRP A 30 27.90 -1.52 5.66
N PRO A 31 27.52 -0.35 6.21
CA PRO A 31 27.79 0.00 7.60
C PRO A 31 26.90 -0.77 8.60
N SER A 32 25.81 -1.41 8.14
CA SER A 32 24.93 -2.23 8.98
C SER A 32 24.67 -3.58 8.32
N ALA A 33 24.30 -4.58 9.13
CA ALA A 33 23.96 -5.89 8.61
C ALA A 33 22.81 -5.81 7.62
N PRO A 34 22.91 -6.47 6.46
CA PRO A 34 21.79 -6.64 5.55
C PRO A 34 20.63 -7.31 6.26
N LEU A 35 19.41 -6.90 5.93
CA LEU A 35 18.19 -7.50 6.43
C LEU A 35 17.44 -8.12 5.26
N VAL A 36 16.71 -9.20 5.53
CA VAL A 36 15.77 -9.75 4.55
C VAL A 36 14.84 -8.62 4.12
N GLY A 37 14.84 -8.32 2.83
CA GLY A 37 13.96 -7.31 2.27
C GLY A 37 12.51 -7.77 2.36
N SER A 38 11.63 -6.81 2.43
CA SER A 38 10.20 -7.09 2.31
C SER A 38 9.77 -7.26 0.86
N LEU A 39 10.66 -7.03 -0.13
CA LEU A 39 10.31 -7.06 -1.55
C LEU A 39 10.25 -8.49 -2.09
N GLU A 40 11.38 -9.15 -2.32
CA GLU A 40 11.46 -10.55 -2.79
C GLU A 40 12.53 -11.34 -2.01
N GLU A 41 12.55 -12.68 -2.17
CA GLU A 41 13.45 -13.56 -1.41
C GLU A 41 14.94 -13.29 -1.63
N ASP A 42 15.34 -12.79 -2.80
CA ASP A 42 16.72 -12.48 -3.17
C ASP A 42 17.05 -10.98 -3.11
N ILE A 43 16.16 -10.18 -2.50
CA ILE A 43 16.33 -8.74 -2.30
C ILE A 43 16.62 -8.45 -0.83
N TRP A 44 17.71 -7.73 -0.58
CA TRP A 44 18.20 -7.37 0.74
C TRP A 44 18.06 -5.89 0.99
N ARG A 45 17.56 -5.55 2.15
CA ARG A 45 17.60 -4.17 2.63
C ARG A 45 18.95 -3.88 3.27
N VAL A 46 19.66 -2.92 2.74
CA VAL A 46 20.97 -2.47 3.25
C VAL A 46 20.94 -0.97 3.55
N THR A 47 21.91 -0.49 4.32
CA THR A 47 22.10 0.95 4.53
C THR A 47 23.15 1.44 3.54
N ASP A 48 22.78 2.39 2.69
CA ASP A 48 23.69 3.03 1.75
C ASP A 48 24.74 3.85 2.52
N PRO A 49 26.05 3.58 2.33
CA PRO A 49 27.09 4.24 3.08
C PRO A 49 27.26 5.73 2.75
N GLY A 50 26.79 6.17 1.58
CA GLY A 50 26.89 7.58 1.15
C GLY A 50 25.76 8.46 1.69
N THR A 51 24.55 7.93 1.75
CA THR A 51 23.34 8.66 2.15
C THR A 51 22.85 8.32 3.55
N ASN A 52 23.30 7.19 4.12
CA ASN A 52 22.81 6.59 5.36
C ASN A 52 21.31 6.27 5.32
N LYS A 53 20.77 5.99 4.11
CA LYS A 53 19.39 5.64 3.86
C LYS A 53 19.25 4.17 3.53
N TRP A 54 18.05 3.65 3.59
CA TRP A 54 17.78 2.30 3.16
C TRP A 54 17.80 2.19 1.66
N LYS A 55 18.33 1.06 1.21
CA LYS A 55 18.49 0.68 -0.18
C LYS A 55 18.20 -0.81 -0.29
N TRP A 56 17.51 -1.19 -1.33
CA TRP A 56 17.25 -2.59 -1.66
C TRP A 56 18.11 -3.00 -2.83
N VAL A 57 18.78 -4.13 -2.68
CA VAL A 57 19.73 -4.65 -3.65
C VAL A 57 19.48 -6.14 -3.88
N HIS A 58 19.63 -6.59 -5.11
CA HIS A 58 19.68 -8.01 -5.44
C HIS A 58 20.99 -8.65 -4.97
N SER A 59 21.01 -9.99 -4.95
CA SER A 59 22.21 -10.78 -4.60
C SER A 59 23.42 -10.51 -5.50
N ASP A 60 23.23 -10.04 -6.73
CA ASP A 60 24.31 -9.61 -7.64
C ASP A 60 24.79 -8.18 -7.38
N GLY A 61 24.17 -7.45 -6.45
CA GLY A 61 24.49 -6.08 -6.09
C GLY A 61 23.73 -5.01 -6.90
N GLU A 62 22.84 -5.40 -7.83
CA GLU A 62 22.01 -4.45 -8.54
C GLU A 62 21.03 -3.76 -7.57
N THR A 63 20.88 -2.45 -7.72
CA THR A 63 19.95 -1.66 -6.91
C THR A 63 18.53 -1.77 -7.46
N VAL A 64 17.62 -2.29 -6.66
CA VAL A 64 16.18 -2.35 -6.96
C VAL A 64 15.51 -1.03 -6.61
N LEU A 65 15.76 -0.55 -5.40
CA LEU A 65 15.16 0.66 -4.86
C LEU A 65 16.14 1.38 -3.94
N SER A 66 16.17 2.70 -4.01
CA SER A 66 16.89 3.56 -3.09
C SER A 66 15.97 4.66 -2.61
N LEU A 67 15.84 4.83 -1.29
CA LEU A 67 15.01 5.89 -0.74
C LEU A 67 15.73 7.23 -0.79
N GLU A 68 15.04 8.23 -1.29
CA GLU A 68 15.46 9.62 -1.19
C GLU A 68 15.19 10.19 0.22
N PRO A 69 15.82 11.32 0.60
CA PRO A 69 15.52 11.97 1.85
C PRO A 69 14.04 12.35 1.98
N GLY A 70 13.39 11.85 3.03
CA GLY A 70 11.97 12.09 3.29
C GLY A 70 11.04 10.97 2.82
N GLU A 71 11.51 10.08 1.94
CA GLU A 71 10.69 8.94 1.50
C GLU A 71 10.56 7.86 2.57
N THR A 72 9.38 7.24 2.61
CA THR A 72 9.03 6.14 3.49
C THR A 72 8.33 5.05 2.68
N LEU A 73 8.77 3.80 2.85
CA LEU A 73 8.20 2.63 2.18
C LEU A 73 7.30 1.85 3.13
N PHE A 74 6.09 1.52 2.68
CA PHE A 74 5.15 0.65 3.36
C PHE A 74 4.77 -0.52 2.47
N TYR A 75 4.67 -1.71 3.05
CA TYR A 75 4.09 -2.87 2.40
C TYR A 75 2.57 -2.78 2.48
N GLU A 76 1.91 -2.96 1.36
CA GLU A 76 0.45 -3.00 1.31
C GLU A 76 -0.05 -4.45 1.22
N ALA A 77 0.08 -5.09 0.05
CA ALA A 77 -0.24 -6.49 -0.15
C ALA A 77 0.20 -6.97 -1.54
N ASP A 78 0.21 -8.28 -1.78
CA ASP A 78 0.44 -8.90 -3.09
C ASP A 78 1.64 -8.30 -3.85
N ASN A 79 2.77 -8.15 -3.13
CA ASN A 79 3.98 -7.55 -3.68
C ASN A 79 3.78 -6.10 -4.19
N ARG A 80 2.91 -5.34 -3.52
CA ARG A 80 2.70 -3.91 -3.74
C ARG A 80 3.13 -3.12 -2.53
N TYR A 81 3.73 -1.98 -2.77
CA TYR A 81 4.28 -1.08 -1.76
C TYR A 81 3.87 0.34 -2.06
N THR A 82 3.64 1.12 -1.02
CA THR A 82 3.53 2.57 -1.15
C THR A 82 4.85 3.23 -0.75
N LEU A 83 5.35 4.09 -1.61
CA LEU A 83 6.50 4.94 -1.38
C LEU A 83 5.99 6.37 -1.24
N ASN A 84 6.05 6.89 -0.02
CA ASN A 84 5.50 8.19 0.32
C ASN A 84 6.61 9.21 0.55
N ASP A 85 6.45 10.39 0.01
CA ASP A 85 7.21 11.59 0.33
C ASP A 85 6.26 12.75 0.70
N ASP A 86 6.77 13.99 0.81
CA ASP A 86 5.97 15.17 1.10
C ASP A 86 5.20 15.71 -0.11
N LYS A 87 5.32 15.08 -1.29
CA LYS A 87 4.74 15.53 -2.57
C LYS A 87 3.84 14.52 -3.22
N SER A 88 4.14 13.22 -3.05
CA SER A 88 3.40 12.16 -3.72
C SER A 88 3.39 10.86 -2.90
N THR A 89 2.38 10.06 -3.16
CA THR A 89 2.33 8.63 -2.82
C THR A 89 2.48 7.84 -4.10
N LYS A 90 3.52 7.03 -4.19
CA LYS A 90 3.79 6.16 -5.34
C LYS A 90 3.43 4.73 -4.98
N LEU A 91 2.61 4.09 -5.80
CA LEU A 91 2.40 2.65 -5.74
C LEU A 91 3.45 1.98 -6.62
N ILE A 92 4.23 1.08 -6.04
CA ILE A 92 5.29 0.34 -6.75
C ILE A 92 5.11 -1.17 -6.54
N ASP A 93 5.65 -1.97 -7.47
CA ASP A 93 5.74 -3.42 -7.30
C ASP A 93 7.02 -3.81 -6.53
N ASN A 94 7.18 -5.11 -6.29
CA ASN A 94 8.34 -5.69 -5.60
C ASN A 94 9.67 -5.53 -6.36
N THR A 95 9.64 -5.15 -7.64
CA THR A 95 10.83 -4.81 -8.41
C THR A 95 11.18 -3.33 -8.36
N GLY A 96 10.42 -2.53 -7.60
CA GLY A 96 10.58 -1.07 -7.52
C GLY A 96 9.99 -0.31 -8.73
N LYS A 97 9.28 -1.02 -9.62
CA LYS A 97 8.66 -0.39 -10.79
C LYS A 97 7.43 0.40 -10.37
N LEU A 98 7.36 1.65 -10.84
CA LEU A 98 6.21 2.52 -10.62
C LEU A 98 4.96 1.94 -11.31
N ILE A 99 3.89 1.76 -10.53
CA ILE A 99 2.55 1.37 -10.98
C ILE A 99 1.67 2.59 -11.14
N ALA A 100 1.59 3.42 -10.09
CA ALA A 100 0.83 4.66 -10.08
C ALA A 100 1.51 5.72 -9.22
N GLU A 101 1.34 6.98 -9.55
CA GLU A 101 1.73 8.11 -8.73
C GLU A 101 0.52 8.98 -8.44
N ILE A 102 0.32 9.31 -7.17
CA ILE A 102 -0.83 10.04 -6.67
C ILE A 102 -0.30 11.21 -5.84
N ASP A 103 -0.97 12.36 -5.94
CA ASP A 103 -0.60 13.57 -5.19
C ASP A 103 -0.43 13.28 -3.68
N SER A 104 0.42 14.03 -2.98
CA SER A 104 0.77 13.86 -1.56
C SER A 104 -0.42 13.94 -0.60
N ASN A 105 -1.55 14.51 -1.05
CA ASN A 105 -2.79 14.57 -0.28
C ASN A 105 -3.57 13.25 -0.21
N TYR A 106 -3.07 12.19 -0.83
CA TYR A 106 -3.74 10.89 -0.86
C TYR A 106 -3.23 9.96 0.22
N SER A 107 -4.13 9.13 0.75
CA SER A 107 -3.78 7.88 1.43
C SER A 107 -4.25 6.72 0.56
N ILE A 108 -3.46 5.66 0.51
CA ILE A 108 -3.81 4.41 -0.16
C ILE A 108 -3.93 3.33 0.90
N THR A 109 -4.97 2.53 0.82
CA THR A 109 -5.20 1.38 1.69
C THR A 109 -5.59 0.17 0.85
N TRP A 110 -4.96 -0.96 1.12
CA TRP A 110 -5.26 -2.22 0.46
C TRP A 110 -6.49 -2.92 1.06
N PHE A 111 -7.32 -3.50 0.21
CA PHE A 111 -8.43 -4.37 0.59
C PHE A 111 -8.23 -5.77 0.01
N GLU A 112 -7.80 -6.69 0.87
CA GLU A 112 -7.30 -8.02 0.51
C GLU A 112 -8.37 -8.90 -0.16
N GLU A 113 -9.61 -8.86 0.32
CA GLU A 113 -10.68 -9.72 -0.19
C GLU A 113 -11.07 -9.43 -1.64
N ASN A 114 -10.78 -8.24 -2.16
CA ASN A 114 -11.30 -7.75 -3.42
C ASN A 114 -10.23 -7.34 -4.44
N GLN A 115 -8.96 -7.38 -4.07
CA GLN A 115 -7.84 -7.00 -4.94
C GLN A 115 -7.92 -5.57 -5.52
N TYR A 116 -8.33 -4.60 -4.70
CA TYR A 116 -8.37 -3.19 -5.03
C TYR A 116 -7.65 -2.36 -3.98
N PHE A 117 -7.15 -1.19 -4.39
CA PHE A 117 -6.69 -0.17 -3.47
C PHE A 117 -7.77 0.90 -3.32
N ARG A 118 -8.05 1.32 -2.08
CA ARG A 118 -8.80 2.53 -1.82
C ARG A 118 -7.85 3.71 -1.72
N PHE A 119 -8.17 4.82 -2.34
CA PHE A 119 -7.50 6.09 -2.12
C PHE A 119 -8.45 7.11 -1.49
N VAL A 120 -7.88 8.02 -0.70
CA VAL A 120 -8.57 9.19 -0.15
C VAL A 120 -7.71 10.41 -0.45
N ASN A 121 -8.29 11.39 -1.12
CA ASN A 121 -7.68 12.70 -1.35
C ASN A 121 -8.06 13.65 -0.21
N TYR A 122 -7.13 13.96 0.67
CA TYR A 122 -7.37 14.89 1.78
C TYR A 122 -7.44 16.36 1.34
N GLY A 123 -7.07 16.69 0.10
CA GLY A 123 -7.11 18.06 -0.42
C GLY A 123 -8.50 18.52 -0.77
N ASP A 124 -9.32 17.66 -1.35
CA ASP A 124 -10.68 17.97 -1.81
C ASP A 124 -11.75 17.01 -1.26
N GLY A 125 -11.34 16.05 -0.41
CA GLY A 125 -12.21 15.05 0.21
C GLY A 125 -12.70 13.96 -0.74
N THR A 126 -12.26 13.94 -2.00
CA THR A 126 -12.62 12.86 -2.93
C THR A 126 -11.96 11.56 -2.52
N TRP A 127 -12.61 10.45 -2.81
CA TRP A 127 -12.10 9.12 -2.57
C TRP A 127 -12.53 8.16 -3.68
N GLY A 128 -11.94 6.97 -3.72
CA GLY A 128 -12.29 6.01 -4.76
C GLY A 128 -11.41 4.76 -4.72
N TYR A 129 -11.43 4.03 -5.82
CA TYR A 129 -10.71 2.76 -5.95
C TYR A 129 -9.76 2.77 -7.14
N LEU A 130 -8.62 2.09 -6.94
CA LEU A 130 -7.64 1.78 -7.98
C LEU A 130 -7.60 0.26 -8.19
N SER A 131 -7.38 -0.15 -9.42
CA SER A 131 -7.03 -1.54 -9.74
C SER A 131 -5.65 -1.91 -9.23
N MET A 132 -5.29 -3.18 -9.28
CA MET A 132 -3.94 -3.68 -9.01
C MET A 132 -2.86 -3.06 -9.91
N ASP A 133 -3.26 -2.61 -11.09
CA ASP A 133 -2.37 -1.96 -12.07
C ASP A 133 -2.36 -0.43 -11.95
N GLY A 134 -3.02 0.12 -10.91
CA GLY A 134 -3.05 1.54 -10.63
C GLY A 134 -4.05 2.35 -11.47
N GLU A 135 -4.92 1.69 -12.24
CA GLU A 135 -5.99 2.39 -12.97
C GLU A 135 -7.10 2.84 -12.02
N THR A 136 -7.52 4.09 -12.14
CA THR A 136 -8.67 4.59 -11.37
C THR A 136 -9.95 3.92 -11.85
N LEU A 137 -10.57 3.12 -10.99
CA LEU A 137 -11.83 2.44 -11.26
C LEU A 137 -13.02 3.34 -10.97
N SER A 138 -12.94 4.11 -9.88
CA SER A 138 -13.99 5.04 -9.48
C SER A 138 -13.45 6.20 -8.68
N THR A 139 -14.20 7.31 -8.71
CA THR A 139 -13.98 8.47 -7.85
C THR A 139 -15.32 8.96 -7.33
N PHE A 140 -15.42 9.15 -6.02
CA PHE A 140 -16.61 9.64 -5.32
C PHE A 140 -16.31 11.01 -4.71
N PRO A 141 -17.30 11.93 -4.70
CA PRO A 141 -17.18 13.22 -4.03
C PRO A 141 -17.17 13.03 -2.50
N GLU A 142 -16.69 14.04 -1.78
CA GLU A 142 -16.68 14.09 -0.31
C GLU A 142 -18.06 13.86 0.32
N THR A 143 -19.13 14.25 -0.36
CA THR A 143 -20.52 14.09 0.12
C THR A 143 -21.01 12.64 0.13
N ILE A 144 -20.30 11.72 -0.52
CA ILE A 144 -20.61 10.29 -0.51
C ILE A 144 -19.55 9.58 0.31
N TYR A 145 -19.91 9.04 1.47
CA TYR A 145 -19.00 8.31 2.36
C TYR A 145 -19.16 6.80 2.23
N PRO A 146 -18.04 6.03 2.28
CA PRO A 146 -18.15 4.63 2.55
C PRO A 146 -18.69 4.44 3.98
N TYR A 147 -19.66 3.58 4.16
CA TYR A 147 -20.16 3.26 5.49
C TYR A 147 -19.13 2.42 6.25
N HIS A 148 -18.61 2.97 7.33
CA HIS A 148 -17.63 2.31 8.18
C HIS A 148 -18.32 1.55 9.32
N ASP A 149 -18.54 0.26 9.14
CA ASP A 149 -18.76 -0.66 10.28
C ASP A 149 -17.50 -1.49 10.63
N GLY A 150 -16.37 -1.06 10.12
CA GLY A 150 -15.05 -1.47 10.58
C GLY A 150 -14.36 -2.59 9.80
N TYR A 151 -15.02 -3.37 8.94
CA TYR A 151 -14.35 -4.54 8.35
C TYR A 151 -14.68 -4.93 6.91
N ASN A 152 -15.77 -4.48 6.29
CA ASN A 152 -16.13 -4.92 4.94
C ASN A 152 -16.69 -3.77 4.09
N GLU A 153 -15.80 -2.95 3.55
CA GLU A 153 -16.22 -1.86 2.66
C GLU A 153 -16.69 -2.37 1.30
N LEU A 154 -16.17 -3.50 0.83
CA LEU A 154 -16.49 -4.08 -0.46
C LEU A 154 -16.97 -5.53 -0.29
N THR A 155 -18.25 -5.76 -0.50
CA THR A 155 -18.79 -7.11 -0.57
C THR A 155 -19.20 -7.42 -2.02
N ASN A 156 -18.51 -8.37 -2.66
CA ASN A 156 -18.77 -8.78 -4.04
C ASN A 156 -18.71 -7.62 -5.07
N GLY A 157 -17.81 -6.66 -4.88
CA GLY A 157 -17.67 -5.50 -5.77
C GLY A 157 -18.68 -4.37 -5.52
N TRP A 158 -19.40 -4.42 -4.39
CA TRP A 158 -20.35 -3.40 -3.96
C TRP A 158 -19.88 -2.69 -2.71
N ILE A 159 -20.09 -1.39 -2.68
CA ILE A 159 -19.76 -0.51 -1.58
C ILE A 159 -21.05 0.01 -1.00
N ARG A 160 -21.23 -0.11 0.30
CA ARG A 160 -22.29 0.60 1.01
C ARG A 160 -21.85 2.06 1.17
N VAL A 161 -22.68 2.98 0.73
CA VAL A 161 -22.41 4.43 0.78
C VAL A 161 -23.50 5.17 1.53
N ILE A 162 -23.11 6.27 2.16
CA ILE A 162 -24.01 7.20 2.84
C ILE A 162 -23.90 8.55 2.15
N ASP A 163 -25.03 9.16 1.87
CA ASP A 163 -25.12 10.54 1.38
C ASP A 163 -25.15 11.49 2.57
N GLU A 164 -24.08 12.30 2.74
CA GLU A 164 -23.93 13.22 3.87
C GLU A 164 -24.99 14.31 3.92
N GLU A 165 -25.51 14.77 2.78
CA GLU A 165 -26.58 15.75 2.73
C GLU A 165 -27.88 15.27 3.41
N ARG A 166 -27.94 13.97 3.71
CA ARG A 166 -29.11 13.29 4.29
C ARG A 166 -28.84 12.65 5.64
N ILE A 167 -27.68 12.90 6.26
CA ILE A 167 -27.35 12.40 7.59
C ILE A 167 -28.23 13.11 8.62
N VAL A 168 -29.00 12.32 9.37
CA VAL A 168 -29.80 12.77 10.52
C VAL A 168 -29.20 12.13 11.77
N GLY A 169 -28.30 12.82 12.46
CA GLY A 169 -27.69 12.31 13.69
C GLY A 169 -26.19 12.60 13.81
N PRO A 170 -25.54 12.19 14.91
CA PRO A 170 -24.10 12.33 15.04
C PRO A 170 -23.35 11.40 14.07
N LEU A 171 -22.17 11.83 13.57
CA LEU A 171 -21.36 11.12 12.58
C LEU A 171 -20.87 9.73 13.06
N ASP A 172 -20.86 9.48 14.35
CA ASP A 172 -20.45 8.22 14.99
C ASP A 172 -21.57 7.15 15.01
N ASP A 173 -22.80 7.56 14.74
CA ASP A 173 -23.96 6.67 14.53
C ASP A 173 -24.89 7.31 13.50
N PRO A 174 -24.46 7.37 12.24
CA PRO A 174 -25.21 8.05 11.20
C PRO A 174 -26.47 7.25 10.86
N VAL A 175 -27.60 7.76 11.31
CA VAL A 175 -28.90 7.37 10.77
C VAL A 175 -29.08 8.12 9.47
N GLY A 176 -28.29 7.73 8.47
CA GLY A 176 -28.33 8.32 7.14
C GLY A 176 -29.00 7.39 6.15
N GLN A 177 -29.44 7.94 5.05
CA GLN A 177 -29.95 7.13 3.96
C GLN A 177 -28.77 6.39 3.31
N CYS A 178 -28.81 5.07 3.41
CA CYS A 178 -27.78 4.19 2.84
C CYS A 178 -28.13 3.82 1.40
N GLY A 179 -27.11 3.73 0.57
CA GLY A 179 -27.20 3.24 -0.79
C GLY A 179 -26.04 2.29 -1.10
N PHE A 180 -25.97 1.83 -2.34
CA PHE A 180 -24.88 1.00 -2.82
C PHE A 180 -24.32 1.55 -4.13
N ALA A 181 -22.99 1.57 -4.20
CA ALA A 181 -22.26 1.86 -5.42
C ALA A 181 -21.42 0.65 -5.83
N SER A 182 -21.18 0.49 -7.13
CA SER A 182 -20.19 -0.46 -7.61
C SER A 182 -18.76 0.06 -7.43
N VAL A 183 -17.79 -0.82 -7.41
CA VAL A 183 -16.37 -0.44 -7.43
C VAL A 183 -16.02 0.44 -8.64
N ASN A 184 -16.79 0.32 -9.73
CA ASN A 184 -16.62 1.14 -10.94
C ASN A 184 -17.31 2.52 -10.85
N GLY A 185 -17.90 2.86 -9.70
CA GLY A 185 -18.50 4.17 -9.47
C GLY A 185 -19.98 4.32 -9.86
N ASP A 186 -20.62 3.26 -10.34
CA ASP A 186 -22.04 3.30 -10.64
C ASP A 186 -22.83 3.26 -9.32
N ILE A 187 -23.66 4.27 -9.08
CA ILE A 187 -24.62 4.27 -7.98
C ILE A 187 -25.80 3.41 -8.39
N VAL A 188 -25.90 2.20 -7.86
CA VAL A 188 -26.91 1.21 -8.26
C VAL A 188 -28.18 1.31 -7.44
N LEU A 189 -28.04 1.65 -6.16
CA LEU A 189 -29.17 1.97 -5.30
C LEU A 189 -28.92 3.35 -4.70
N SER A 190 -29.85 4.27 -4.98
CA SER A 190 -29.80 5.59 -4.38
C SER A 190 -29.92 5.51 -2.87
N SER A 191 -29.31 6.45 -2.16
CA SER A 191 -29.37 6.54 -0.69
C SER A 191 -30.78 6.91 -0.22
N GLU A 192 -31.70 5.97 -0.28
CA GLU A 192 -33.12 6.17 0.11
C GLU A 192 -33.55 5.32 1.31
N TRP A 193 -32.63 4.50 1.82
CA TRP A 193 -32.92 3.50 2.86
C TRP A 193 -32.39 3.95 4.22
N ASP A 194 -33.20 3.86 5.23
CA ASP A 194 -32.81 4.20 6.62
C ASP A 194 -31.72 3.27 7.17
N ALA A 195 -31.59 2.06 6.63
CA ALA A 195 -30.52 1.13 6.91
C ALA A 195 -30.31 0.17 5.74
N ALA A 196 -29.06 -0.17 5.47
CA ALA A 196 -28.67 -1.18 4.50
C ALA A 196 -27.65 -2.12 5.14
N TYR A 197 -27.80 -3.42 4.89
CA TYR A 197 -26.90 -4.46 5.39
C TYR A 197 -26.14 -5.07 4.23
N ASP A 198 -24.94 -5.59 4.52
CA ASP A 198 -24.11 -6.22 3.50
C ASP A 198 -24.79 -7.40 2.83
N PHE A 199 -24.45 -7.61 1.56
CA PHE A 199 -24.92 -8.76 0.84
C PHE A 199 -24.31 -10.02 1.46
N THR A 200 -25.12 -10.87 2.07
CA THR A 200 -24.65 -12.19 2.49
C THR A 200 -24.63 -13.11 1.28
N ALA A 201 -23.47 -13.71 1.00
CA ALA A 201 -23.40 -14.80 0.05
C ALA A 201 -24.25 -15.99 0.57
N ASN A 202 -25.26 -16.41 -0.20
CA ASN A 202 -25.97 -17.64 0.05
C ASN A 202 -25.22 -18.83 -0.56
#